data_8a2229bd9dc98e5fe8aed9dba85dcf20
#
_entry.id   8a2229bd9dc98e5fe8aed9dba85dcf20
#
_cell.length_a   1.000
_cell.length_b   1.000
_cell.length_c   1.000
_cell.angle_alpha   90.00
_cell.angle_beta   90.00
_cell.angle_gamma   90.00
#
_symmetry.space_group_name_H-M   'P 1'
#
loop_
_entity.id
_entity.type
_entity.pdbx_description
1 polymer ?
#
loop_
_entity_poly.entity_id
_entity_poly.type
_entity_poly.pdbx_seq_one_letter_code
_entity_poly.pdbx_strand_id
1 'polypeptide(L)'
;GSEMCIRDSIRTDYNKLRHLVQIDKTFGVNASVIQRIIAEGSITAQISTSFPAEKMTDTENFKSLLFYFGMLSIQGTDFGSAILGIPNLTVREQLYTYLVEAYREAKMFDLDLSSFSRLVKGMALRGEWETVFRFFARELERQSAIREFIDGEAHIKGFLLAYLGLTQGYILFPEHESSKGYADFYMMPDLLHQPEIAYSYIVEVKYAKRDASEVEIAALKKEAAEQLVRYAADEKVLRTKGGTKLELITLVFKGWELVIAEKL
;
A
#
# COMPACT_ATOMS: atom_id res chain seq x y z
N GLY A 1 31.11 -13.69 -9.16
CA GLY A 1 31.43 -12.25 -9.23
C GLY A 1 30.27 -11.35 -9.60
N SER A 2 29.19 -11.87 -10.22
CA SER A 2 28.06 -11.04 -10.70
C SER A 2 26.96 -10.77 -9.66
N GLU A 3 26.73 -11.67 -8.72
CA GLU A 3 25.69 -11.49 -7.70
C GLU A 3 26.00 -10.39 -6.67
N MET A 4 27.28 -10.16 -6.38
CA MET A 4 27.71 -9.13 -5.43
C MET A 4 27.53 -7.71 -6.01
N CYS A 5 27.69 -7.52 -7.33
CA CYS A 5 27.49 -6.24 -8.01
C CYS A 5 26.01 -5.84 -8.03
N ILE A 6 25.08 -6.78 -8.19
CA ILE A 6 23.63 -6.50 -8.23
C ILE A 6 23.12 -6.08 -6.84
N ARG A 7 23.58 -6.75 -5.78
CA ARG A 7 23.22 -6.37 -4.40
C ARG A 7 23.77 -5.01 -3.99
N ASP A 8 24.95 -4.64 -4.42
CA ASP A 8 25.57 -3.34 -4.11
C ASP A 8 24.91 -2.20 -4.88
N SER A 9 24.56 -2.39 -6.16
CA SER A 9 23.85 -1.35 -6.92
C SER A 9 22.44 -1.09 -6.33
N ILE A 10 21.70 -2.12 -5.99
CA ILE A 10 20.36 -1.97 -5.37
C ILE A 10 20.46 -1.27 -4.01
N ARG A 11 21.45 -1.63 -3.15
CA ARG A 11 21.70 -0.91 -1.88
C ARG A 11 22.11 0.54 -2.07
N THR A 12 22.92 0.82 -3.08
CA THR A 12 23.38 2.20 -3.37
C THR A 12 22.23 3.08 -3.83
N ASP A 13 21.32 2.56 -4.65
CA ASP A 13 20.18 3.32 -5.15
C ASP A 13 19.11 3.51 -4.07
N TYR A 14 18.90 2.52 -3.19
CA TYR A 14 18.07 2.66 -1.99
C TYR A 14 18.59 3.75 -1.04
N ASN A 15 19.89 3.79 -0.78
CA ASN A 15 20.49 4.82 0.06
C ASN A 15 20.38 6.22 -0.56
N LYS A 16 20.45 6.34 -1.89
CA LYS A 16 20.22 7.61 -2.60
C LYS A 16 18.75 8.06 -2.46
N LEU A 17 17.81 7.15 -2.62
CA LEU A 17 16.38 7.42 -2.45
C LEU A 17 16.08 7.87 -1.01
N ARG A 18 16.62 7.16 -0.02
CA ARG A 18 16.52 7.53 1.40
C ARG A 18 17.08 8.92 1.67
N HIS A 19 18.21 9.26 1.06
CA HIS A 19 18.81 10.59 1.17
C HIS A 19 17.95 11.70 0.56
N LEU A 20 17.32 11.44 -0.58
CA LEU A 20 16.46 12.40 -1.27
C LEU A 20 15.20 12.75 -0.46
N VAL A 21 14.66 11.80 0.31
CA VAL A 21 13.50 12.07 1.16
C VAL A 21 13.90 12.67 2.50
N GLN A 22 15.08 12.36 3.03
CA GLN A 22 15.63 13.05 4.21
C GLN A 22 15.93 14.53 3.93
N ILE A 23 16.22 14.90 2.68
CA ILE A 23 16.41 16.29 2.25
C ILE A 23 15.07 17.03 2.17
N ASP A 24 13.97 16.34 1.97
CA ASP A 24 12.62 16.88 2.04
C ASP A 24 12.26 17.13 3.53
N LYS A 25 12.72 18.27 4.06
CA LYS A 25 12.48 18.69 5.45
C LYS A 25 11.00 18.85 5.82
N THR A 26 10.16 18.87 4.83
CA THR A 26 8.70 18.81 4.93
C THR A 26 8.26 17.40 4.49
N PHE A 27 8.20 16.50 5.44
CA PHE A 27 7.59 15.19 5.26
C PHE A 27 6.18 15.38 4.69
N GLY A 28 6.02 15.33 3.42
CA GLY A 28 4.72 15.60 2.83
C GLY A 28 4.64 15.25 1.36
N VAL A 29 5.51 15.82 0.55
CA VAL A 29 5.32 15.75 -0.91
C VAL A 29 5.84 14.43 -1.47
N ASN A 30 7.07 14.04 -1.16
CA ASN A 30 7.67 12.84 -1.76
C ASN A 30 7.21 11.54 -1.11
N ALA A 31 6.97 11.54 0.20
CA ALA A 31 6.35 10.41 0.89
C ALA A 31 4.92 10.18 0.38
N SER A 32 4.14 11.24 0.11
CA SER A 32 2.80 11.12 -0.45
C SER A 32 2.81 10.57 -1.87
N VAL A 33 3.83 10.88 -2.69
CA VAL A 33 4.02 10.27 -4.02
C VAL A 33 4.22 8.76 -3.90
N ILE A 34 5.11 8.31 -3.01
CA ILE A 34 5.35 6.87 -2.80
C ILE A 34 4.09 6.19 -2.26
N GLN A 35 3.41 6.83 -1.32
CA GLN A 35 2.16 6.32 -0.76
C GLN A 35 1.09 6.14 -1.84
N ARG A 36 0.93 7.12 -2.74
CA ARG A 36 0.02 7.01 -3.87
C ARG A 36 0.41 5.88 -4.83
N ILE A 37 1.70 5.75 -5.16
CA ILE A 37 2.18 4.64 -6.00
C ILE A 37 1.84 3.29 -5.37
N ILE A 38 2.03 3.15 -4.06
CA ILE A 38 1.70 1.94 -3.32
C ILE A 38 0.18 1.68 -3.33
N ALA A 39 -0.61 2.73 -3.10
CA ALA A 39 -2.07 2.63 -3.00
C ALA A 39 -2.76 2.41 -4.35
N GLU A 40 -2.28 3.10 -5.39
CA GLU A 40 -2.91 3.14 -6.71
C GLU A 40 -2.19 2.24 -7.74
N GLY A 41 -1.01 1.67 -7.39
CA GLY A 41 -0.21 0.81 -8.28
C GLY A 41 0.57 1.57 -9.36
N SER A 42 0.13 2.76 -9.76
CA SER A 42 0.78 3.60 -10.78
C SER A 42 0.54 5.09 -10.57
N ILE A 43 1.35 5.92 -11.21
CA ILE A 43 1.18 7.38 -11.26
C ILE A 43 1.49 7.91 -12.65
N THR A 44 0.87 9.04 -13.01
CA THR A 44 1.21 9.77 -14.21
C THR A 44 2.35 10.75 -13.94
N ALA A 45 3.32 10.83 -14.85
CA ALA A 45 4.47 11.74 -14.76
C ALA A 45 4.93 12.24 -16.12
N GLN A 46 5.46 13.46 -16.13
CA GLN A 46 6.27 13.96 -17.24
C GLN A 46 7.74 13.69 -16.90
N ILE A 47 8.35 12.74 -17.61
CA ILE A 47 9.74 12.36 -17.35
C ILE A 47 10.68 13.46 -17.86
N SER A 48 11.35 14.14 -16.92
CA SER A 48 12.38 15.11 -17.22
C SER A 48 13.72 14.42 -17.41
N THR A 49 14.43 14.73 -18.51
CA THR A 49 15.76 14.16 -18.82
C THR A 49 16.90 14.86 -18.09
N SER A 50 16.66 16.08 -17.60
CA SER A 50 17.63 16.85 -16.83
C SER A 50 16.94 17.87 -15.94
N PHE A 51 17.44 18.03 -14.71
CA PHE A 51 17.01 19.06 -13.75
C PHE A 51 18.16 19.40 -12.79
N PRO A 52 18.22 20.65 -12.28
CA PRO A 52 19.23 21.06 -11.29
C PRO A 52 19.10 20.26 -9.99
N ALA A 53 20.21 20.05 -9.29
CA ALA A 53 20.24 19.32 -8.03
C ALA A 53 19.31 19.93 -6.96
N GLU A 54 19.15 21.26 -6.97
CA GLU A 54 18.27 22.00 -6.04
C GLU A 54 16.78 21.70 -6.25
N LYS A 55 16.41 21.15 -7.42
CA LYS A 55 15.02 20.79 -7.79
C LYS A 55 14.75 19.30 -7.72
N MET A 56 15.63 18.51 -7.12
CA MET A 56 15.43 17.06 -6.96
C MET A 56 14.21 16.71 -6.09
N THR A 57 13.82 17.59 -5.17
CA THR A 57 12.68 17.42 -4.29
C THR A 57 11.34 17.86 -4.88
N ASP A 58 11.35 18.54 -6.03
CA ASP A 58 10.12 18.86 -6.74
C ASP A 58 9.42 17.58 -7.19
N THR A 59 8.10 17.50 -6.99
CA THR A 59 7.31 16.28 -7.19
C THR A 59 7.53 15.61 -8.54
N GLU A 60 7.53 16.37 -9.65
CA GLU A 60 7.72 15.79 -10.98
C GLU A 60 9.16 15.29 -11.21
N ASN A 61 10.15 16.01 -10.67
CA ASN A 61 11.54 15.58 -10.73
C ASN A 61 11.77 14.34 -9.85
N PHE A 62 11.10 14.25 -8.70
CA PHE A 62 11.15 13.07 -7.84
C PHE A 62 10.56 11.84 -8.52
N LYS A 63 9.43 11.96 -9.23
CA LYS A 63 8.88 10.87 -10.05
C LYS A 63 9.86 10.43 -11.14
N SER A 64 10.52 11.40 -11.79
CA SER A 64 11.55 11.11 -12.80
C SER A 64 12.76 10.39 -12.19
N LEU A 65 13.19 10.76 -10.98
CA LEU A 65 14.26 10.06 -10.24
C LEU A 65 13.90 8.63 -9.90
N LEU A 66 12.67 8.38 -9.43
CA LEU A 66 12.20 7.01 -9.16
C LEU A 66 12.26 6.14 -10.42
N PHE A 67 11.93 6.72 -11.59
CA PHE A 67 12.08 6.03 -12.87
C PHE A 67 13.55 5.76 -13.21
N TYR A 68 14.43 6.77 -13.14
CA TYR A 68 15.85 6.59 -13.46
C TYR A 68 16.60 5.66 -12.49
N PHE A 69 16.15 5.56 -11.24
CA PHE A 69 16.68 4.59 -10.27
C PHE A 69 16.09 3.19 -10.41
N GLY A 70 15.21 2.97 -11.40
CA GLY A 70 14.57 1.67 -11.63
C GLY A 70 13.52 1.29 -10.57
N MET A 71 13.10 2.25 -9.73
CA MET A 71 12.03 2.05 -8.77
C MET A 71 10.65 2.08 -9.43
N LEU A 72 10.54 2.72 -10.58
CA LEU A 72 9.36 2.71 -11.43
C LEU A 72 9.74 2.35 -12.86
N SER A 73 8.78 1.79 -13.59
CA SER A 73 8.88 1.48 -15.01
C SER A 73 7.69 2.05 -15.77
N ILE A 74 7.89 2.37 -17.05
CA ILE A 74 6.81 2.82 -17.92
C ILE A 74 5.90 1.62 -18.22
N GLN A 75 4.63 1.76 -17.86
CA GLN A 75 3.57 0.76 -18.13
C GLN A 75 2.68 1.19 -19.30
N GLY A 76 2.65 2.48 -19.62
CA GLY A 76 1.86 3.04 -20.69
C GLY A 76 2.05 4.54 -20.84
N THR A 77 1.21 5.16 -21.64
CA THR A 77 1.19 6.62 -21.83
C THR A 77 -0.25 7.12 -21.82
N ASP A 78 -0.45 8.32 -21.28
CA ASP A 78 -1.71 9.04 -21.28
C ASP A 78 -1.47 10.50 -21.67
N PHE A 79 -2.07 10.93 -22.80
CA PHE A 79 -1.91 12.29 -23.37
C PHE A 79 -0.47 12.84 -23.35
N GLY A 80 0.52 11.98 -23.68
CA GLY A 80 1.94 12.38 -23.74
C GLY A 80 2.68 12.31 -22.41
N SER A 81 2.00 12.00 -21.31
CA SER A 81 2.62 11.69 -20.02
C SER A 81 2.86 10.20 -19.89
N ALA A 82 3.93 9.80 -19.20
CA ALA A 82 4.19 8.41 -18.90
C ALA A 82 3.31 7.93 -17.71
N ILE A 83 2.75 6.73 -17.85
CA ILE A 83 2.17 6.00 -16.71
C ILE A 83 3.29 5.15 -16.12
N LEU A 84 3.68 5.47 -14.89
CA LEU A 84 4.76 4.80 -14.17
C LEU A 84 4.19 3.88 -13.10
N GLY A 85 4.64 2.62 -13.06
CA GLY A 85 4.24 1.65 -12.05
C GLY A 85 5.42 0.88 -11.47
N ILE A 86 5.19 0.14 -10.41
CA ILE A 86 6.20 -0.66 -9.71
C ILE A 86 6.59 -1.85 -10.61
N PRO A 87 7.89 -2.05 -10.93
CA PRO A 87 8.30 -3.04 -11.92
C PRO A 87 8.20 -4.50 -11.45
N ASN A 88 8.37 -4.75 -10.16
CA ASN A 88 8.38 -6.10 -9.59
C ASN A 88 8.18 -6.10 -8.07
N LEU A 89 8.02 -7.31 -7.48
CA LEU A 89 7.77 -7.49 -6.04
C LEU A 89 8.94 -7.01 -5.18
N THR A 90 10.18 -7.21 -5.60
CA THR A 90 11.35 -6.78 -4.83
C THR A 90 11.40 -5.26 -4.67
N VAL A 91 11.13 -4.52 -5.73
CA VAL A 91 11.04 -3.05 -5.66
C VAL A 91 9.84 -2.62 -4.81
N ARG A 92 8.72 -3.34 -4.89
CA ARG A 92 7.55 -3.07 -4.05
C ARG A 92 7.87 -3.17 -2.57
N GLU A 93 8.52 -4.25 -2.14
CA GLU A 93 8.96 -4.44 -0.76
C GLU A 93 9.94 -3.34 -0.30
N GLN A 94 10.83 -2.90 -1.19
CA GLN A 94 11.72 -1.78 -0.92
C GLN A 94 10.94 -0.47 -0.70
N LEU A 95 9.92 -0.19 -1.51
CA LEU A 95 9.08 0.99 -1.34
C LEU A 95 8.26 0.92 -0.03
N TYR A 96 7.76 -0.25 0.36
CA TYR A 96 7.09 -0.44 1.64
C TYR A 96 8.04 -0.17 2.81
N THR A 97 9.21 -0.79 2.81
CA THR A 97 10.25 -0.57 3.83
C THR A 97 10.60 0.91 3.95
N TYR A 98 10.82 1.54 2.80
CA TYR A 98 11.15 2.94 2.70
C TYR A 98 10.07 3.84 3.31
N LEU A 99 8.80 3.62 2.99
CA LEU A 99 7.69 4.42 3.50
C LEU A 99 7.55 4.26 5.02
N VAL A 100 7.63 3.02 5.53
CA VAL A 100 7.53 2.74 6.97
C VAL A 100 8.71 3.38 7.74
N GLU A 101 9.94 3.30 7.22
CA GLU A 101 11.10 3.95 7.84
C GLU A 101 10.95 5.47 7.83
N ALA A 102 10.45 6.06 6.73
CA ALA A 102 10.22 7.49 6.65
C ALA A 102 9.20 7.98 7.70
N TYR A 103 8.12 7.25 7.92
CA TYR A 103 7.14 7.58 8.98
C TYR A 103 7.73 7.48 10.38
N ARG A 104 8.56 6.46 10.62
CA ARG A 104 9.23 6.27 11.91
C ARG A 104 10.25 7.38 12.19
N GLU A 105 11.10 7.71 11.22
CA GLU A 105 12.10 8.78 11.35
C GLU A 105 11.45 10.16 11.56
N ALA A 106 10.35 10.42 10.88
CA ALA A 106 9.56 11.64 11.07
C ALA A 106 8.75 11.67 12.38
N LYS A 107 8.77 10.58 13.16
CA LYS A 107 7.95 10.38 14.36
C LYS A 107 6.45 10.57 14.13
N MET A 108 6.00 10.25 12.94
CA MET A 108 4.60 10.37 12.54
C MET A 108 3.81 9.15 12.93
N PHE A 109 4.34 7.96 12.57
CA PHE A 109 3.69 6.70 12.82
C PHE A 109 4.73 5.59 13.00
N ASP A 110 4.62 4.86 14.10
CA ASP A 110 5.42 3.67 14.36
C ASP A 110 4.52 2.56 14.88
N LEU A 111 4.55 1.42 14.21
CA LEU A 111 3.77 0.25 14.55
C LEU A 111 4.73 -0.88 14.93
N ASP A 112 4.44 -1.59 16.04
CA ASP A 112 5.20 -2.78 16.41
C ASP A 112 4.99 -3.88 15.37
N LEU A 113 5.94 -3.95 14.41
CA LEU A 113 5.92 -4.93 13.33
C LEU A 113 5.95 -6.38 13.84
N SER A 114 6.59 -6.64 14.99
CA SER A 114 6.65 -7.98 15.57
C SER A 114 5.26 -8.44 16.03
N SER A 115 4.56 -7.59 16.77
CA SER A 115 3.18 -7.85 17.20
C SER A 115 2.23 -7.91 16.01
N PHE A 116 2.36 -7.00 15.06
CA PHE A 116 1.54 -6.97 13.85
C PHE A 116 1.72 -8.24 13.01
N SER A 117 2.96 -8.69 12.78
CA SER A 117 3.24 -9.94 12.04
C SER A 117 2.64 -11.18 12.73
N ARG A 118 2.63 -11.23 14.07
CA ARG A 118 1.95 -12.33 14.80
C ARG A 118 0.44 -12.33 14.56
N LEU A 119 -0.18 -11.15 14.52
CA LEU A 119 -1.61 -11.02 14.22
C LEU A 119 -1.90 -11.44 12.78
N VAL A 120 -1.08 -11.00 11.81
CA VAL A 120 -1.21 -11.42 10.40
C VAL A 120 -1.03 -12.93 10.25
N LYS A 121 -0.13 -13.57 11.02
CA LYS A 121 -0.05 -15.03 11.07
C LYS A 121 -1.34 -15.67 11.59
N GLY A 122 -1.97 -15.11 12.62
CA GLY A 122 -3.28 -15.55 13.09
C GLY A 122 -4.38 -15.41 12.03
N MET A 123 -4.37 -14.29 11.32
CA MET A 123 -5.24 -14.05 10.16
C MET A 123 -5.03 -15.11 9.07
N ALA A 124 -3.78 -15.43 8.72
CA ALA A 124 -3.45 -16.39 7.67
C ALA A 124 -3.86 -17.82 8.00
N LEU A 125 -3.68 -18.27 9.25
CA LEU A 125 -3.88 -19.65 9.65
C LEU A 125 -5.27 -19.92 10.23
N ARG A 126 -5.89 -18.94 10.93
CA ARG A 126 -7.13 -19.13 11.70
C ARG A 126 -8.28 -18.22 11.27
N GLY A 127 -8.03 -17.28 10.33
CA GLY A 127 -9.05 -16.34 9.89
C GLY A 127 -9.33 -15.20 10.87
N GLU A 128 -8.39 -14.87 11.74
CA GLU A 128 -8.50 -13.82 12.78
C GLU A 128 -8.25 -12.41 12.19
N TRP A 129 -8.89 -12.12 11.07
CA TRP A 129 -8.68 -10.90 10.29
C TRP A 129 -9.03 -9.62 11.04
N GLU A 130 -10.12 -9.63 11.82
CA GLU A 130 -10.61 -8.46 12.54
C GLU A 130 -9.59 -7.92 13.53
N THR A 131 -8.84 -8.81 14.18
CA THR A 131 -7.80 -8.46 15.14
C THR A 131 -6.69 -7.64 14.52
N VAL A 132 -6.31 -7.96 13.26
CA VAL A 132 -5.27 -7.24 12.49
C VAL A 132 -5.70 -5.81 12.21
N PHE A 133 -6.89 -5.62 11.64
CA PHE A 133 -7.36 -4.30 11.24
C PHE A 133 -7.73 -3.42 12.44
N ARG A 134 -8.30 -3.99 13.50
CA ARG A 134 -8.54 -3.25 14.73
C ARG A 134 -7.26 -2.88 15.49
N PHE A 135 -6.23 -3.72 15.44
CA PHE A 135 -4.93 -3.36 15.98
C PHE A 135 -4.34 -2.15 15.22
N PHE A 136 -4.36 -2.20 13.90
CA PHE A 136 -3.89 -1.12 13.05
C PHE A 136 -4.67 0.19 13.31
N ALA A 137 -5.99 0.14 13.36
CA ALA A 137 -6.83 1.30 13.63
C ALA A 137 -6.55 1.93 14.99
N ARG A 138 -6.39 1.12 16.05
CA ARG A 138 -6.02 1.64 17.39
C ARG A 138 -4.67 2.35 17.39
N GLU A 139 -3.71 1.87 16.60
CA GLU A 139 -2.42 2.55 16.48
C GLU A 139 -2.55 3.88 15.73
N LEU A 140 -3.41 3.97 14.70
CA LEU A 140 -3.74 5.25 14.05
C LEU A 140 -4.39 6.23 15.04
N GLU A 141 -5.35 5.76 15.82
CA GLU A 141 -6.02 6.59 16.83
C GLU A 141 -5.09 7.07 17.94
N ARG A 142 -4.13 6.26 18.35
CA ARG A 142 -3.19 6.56 19.42
C ARG A 142 -2.16 7.61 19.04
N GLN A 143 -1.75 7.64 17.78
CA GLN A 143 -0.64 8.48 17.30
C GLN A 143 -1.17 9.76 16.63
N SER A 144 -1.15 10.87 17.39
CA SER A 144 -1.77 12.13 16.96
C SER A 144 -1.14 12.75 15.71
N ALA A 145 0.18 12.59 15.51
CA ALA A 145 0.88 13.17 14.37
C ALA A 145 0.37 12.66 13.03
N ILE A 146 -0.03 11.36 12.94
CA ILE A 146 -0.55 10.78 11.72
C ILE A 146 -1.95 11.28 11.36
N ARG A 147 -2.75 11.69 12.36
CA ARG A 147 -4.14 12.09 12.15
C ARG A 147 -4.28 13.33 11.27
N GLU A 148 -3.30 14.22 11.30
CA GLU A 148 -3.27 15.42 10.46
C GLU A 148 -2.97 15.10 9.00
N PHE A 149 -2.37 13.92 8.75
CA PHE A 149 -2.00 13.42 7.43
C PHE A 149 -3.11 12.63 6.74
N ILE A 150 -4.06 12.11 7.50
CA ILE A 150 -5.15 11.30 6.94
C ILE A 150 -6.26 12.25 6.46
N ASP A 151 -6.26 12.52 5.15
CA ASP A 151 -7.28 13.35 4.49
C ASP A 151 -8.06 12.60 3.40
N GLY A 152 -7.84 11.27 3.27
CA GLY A 152 -8.51 10.46 2.27
C GLY A 152 -8.20 8.97 2.34
N GLU A 153 -8.90 8.22 1.50
CA GLU A 153 -8.82 6.77 1.36
C GLU A 153 -7.42 6.30 0.99
N ALA A 154 -6.78 6.98 0.02
CA ALA A 154 -5.44 6.64 -0.45
C ALA A 154 -4.39 6.67 0.67
N HIS A 155 -4.52 7.56 1.66
CA HIS A 155 -3.61 7.60 2.81
C HIS A 155 -3.76 6.35 3.68
N ILE A 156 -4.98 5.99 4.06
CA ILE A 156 -5.25 4.80 4.89
C ILE A 156 -4.81 3.53 4.16
N LYS A 157 -5.18 3.42 2.89
CA LYS A 157 -4.80 2.29 2.03
C LYS A 157 -3.28 2.15 1.90
N GLY A 158 -2.59 3.25 1.63
CA GLY A 158 -1.13 3.26 1.53
C GLY A 158 -0.43 2.83 2.82
N PHE A 159 -0.93 3.28 4.00
CA PHE A 159 -0.45 2.82 5.31
C PHE A 159 -0.67 1.31 5.50
N LEU A 160 -1.90 0.84 5.27
CA LEU A 160 -2.23 -0.58 5.41
C LEU A 160 -1.34 -1.44 4.52
N LEU A 161 -1.22 -1.10 3.23
CA LEU A 161 -0.41 -1.84 2.27
C LEU A 161 1.07 -1.84 2.64
N ALA A 162 1.63 -0.71 3.10
CA ALA A 162 3.02 -0.63 3.50
C ALA A 162 3.34 -1.57 4.68
N TYR A 163 2.51 -1.57 5.73
CA TYR A 163 2.72 -2.42 6.90
C TYR A 163 2.38 -3.88 6.65
N LEU A 164 1.28 -4.18 5.95
CA LEU A 164 0.95 -5.55 5.55
C LEU A 164 2.02 -6.14 4.63
N GLY A 165 2.56 -5.35 3.70
CA GLY A 165 3.58 -5.78 2.75
C GLY A 165 4.94 -6.09 3.38
N LEU A 166 5.20 -5.64 4.61
CA LEU A 166 6.37 -6.02 5.40
C LEU A 166 6.15 -7.30 6.23
N THR A 167 4.93 -7.84 6.22
CA THR A 167 4.63 -9.12 6.87
C THR A 167 4.81 -10.27 5.88
N GLN A 168 5.12 -11.45 6.41
CA GLN A 168 5.20 -12.66 5.59
C GLN A 168 3.81 -13.30 5.42
N GLY A 169 3.64 -14.01 4.33
CA GLY A 169 2.47 -14.85 4.05
C GLY A 169 1.59 -14.36 2.90
N TYR A 170 1.64 -13.09 2.57
CA TYR A 170 0.82 -12.53 1.50
C TYR A 170 1.61 -11.69 0.50
N ILE A 171 1.26 -11.84 -0.77
CA ILE A 171 1.65 -10.92 -1.84
C ILE A 171 0.46 -9.99 -2.06
N LEU A 172 0.68 -8.67 -1.92
CA LEU A 172 -0.37 -7.68 -2.03
C LEU A 172 -0.53 -7.20 -3.47
N PHE A 173 -1.75 -7.23 -3.96
CA PHE A 173 -2.12 -6.71 -5.28
C PHE A 173 -3.09 -5.54 -5.12
N PRO A 174 -2.66 -4.28 -5.29
CA PRO A 174 -3.54 -3.12 -5.36
C PRO A 174 -4.38 -3.13 -6.65
N GLU A 175 -5.43 -2.35 -6.66
CA GLU A 175 -6.47 -2.28 -7.70
C GLU A 175 -5.96 -2.24 -9.15
N HIS A 176 -4.93 -1.42 -9.44
CA HIS A 176 -4.42 -1.21 -10.80
C HIS A 176 -3.73 -2.43 -11.43
N GLU A 177 -3.44 -3.47 -10.67
CA GLU A 177 -2.81 -4.68 -11.20
C GLU A 177 -3.83 -5.75 -11.64
N SER A 178 -5.12 -5.53 -11.41
CA SER A 178 -6.18 -6.40 -11.89
C SER A 178 -6.87 -5.79 -13.11
N SER A 179 -7.15 -6.61 -14.09
CA SER A 179 -7.75 -6.20 -15.38
C SER A 179 -9.16 -5.61 -15.30
N LYS A 180 -9.75 -5.48 -14.10
CA LYS A 180 -11.12 -5.03 -13.88
C LYS A 180 -11.33 -4.04 -12.72
N GLY A 181 -10.27 -3.63 -12.01
CA GLY A 181 -10.21 -2.51 -11.06
C GLY A 181 -11.39 -2.32 -10.12
N TYR A 182 -11.63 -3.21 -9.12
CA TYR A 182 -12.86 -3.08 -8.32
C TYR A 182 -12.71 -3.24 -6.81
N ALA A 183 -11.59 -3.71 -6.29
CA ALA A 183 -11.34 -3.73 -4.85
C ALA A 183 -9.99 -3.08 -4.53
N ASP A 184 -9.83 -2.54 -3.33
CA ASP A 184 -8.63 -1.81 -2.99
C ASP A 184 -7.38 -2.66 -2.99
N PHE A 185 -7.45 -3.88 -2.45
CA PHE A 185 -6.35 -4.82 -2.59
C PHE A 185 -6.75 -6.27 -2.33
N TYR A 186 -6.02 -7.16 -2.99
CA TYR A 186 -6.08 -8.60 -2.78
C TYR A 186 -4.83 -9.08 -2.04
N MET A 187 -5.03 -9.80 -0.95
CA MET A 187 -3.99 -10.48 -0.18
C MET A 187 -3.86 -11.91 -0.70
N MET A 188 -3.05 -12.08 -1.75
CA MET A 188 -2.78 -13.38 -2.36
C MET A 188 -1.89 -14.20 -1.42
N PRO A 189 -2.28 -15.43 -1.07
CA PRO A 189 -1.47 -16.28 -0.19
C PRO A 189 -0.19 -16.73 -0.90
N ASP A 190 0.95 -16.60 -0.24
CA ASP A 190 2.23 -17.14 -0.73
C ASP A 190 2.35 -18.63 -0.40
N LEU A 191 1.57 -19.45 -1.09
CA LEU A 191 1.51 -20.90 -0.87
C LEU A 191 2.79 -21.63 -1.27
N LEU A 192 3.68 -20.97 -2.02
CA LEU A 192 4.99 -21.53 -2.39
C LEU A 192 5.92 -21.62 -1.17
N HIS A 193 5.95 -20.56 -0.36
CA HIS A 193 6.82 -20.47 0.80
C HIS A 193 6.10 -20.82 2.12
N GLN A 194 4.77 -20.68 2.16
CA GLN A 194 3.95 -20.93 3.35
C GLN A 194 2.68 -21.71 2.98
N PRO A 195 2.81 -23.02 2.71
CA PRO A 195 1.70 -23.88 2.26
C PRO A 195 0.61 -24.08 3.31
N GLU A 196 0.87 -23.73 4.59
CA GLU A 196 -0.07 -23.83 5.68
C GLU A 196 -1.10 -22.72 5.73
N ILE A 197 -1.00 -21.69 4.90
CA ILE A 197 -1.99 -20.60 4.86
C ILE A 197 -3.35 -21.16 4.47
N ALA A 198 -4.34 -20.90 5.31
CA ALA A 198 -5.71 -21.39 5.14
C ALA A 198 -6.67 -20.33 4.60
N TYR A 199 -6.32 -19.06 4.67
CA TYR A 199 -7.19 -17.94 4.30
C TYR A 199 -6.50 -16.98 3.33
N SER A 200 -7.28 -16.44 2.38
CA SER A 200 -6.92 -15.31 1.52
C SER A 200 -8.00 -14.23 1.63
N TYR A 201 -7.67 -12.99 1.31
CA TYR A 201 -8.55 -11.86 1.57
C TYR A 201 -8.62 -10.90 0.41
N ILE A 202 -9.82 -10.40 0.14
CA ILE A 202 -10.03 -9.17 -0.62
C ILE A 202 -10.52 -8.13 0.36
N VAL A 203 -9.88 -6.98 0.37
CA VAL A 203 -10.18 -5.90 1.30
C VAL A 203 -10.59 -4.66 0.52
N GLU A 204 -11.70 -4.09 0.91
CA GLU A 204 -12.18 -2.79 0.43
C GLU A 204 -12.14 -1.80 1.58
N VAL A 205 -11.46 -0.67 1.36
CA VAL A 205 -11.32 0.41 2.32
C VAL A 205 -12.14 1.59 1.81
N LYS A 206 -12.99 2.15 2.64
CA LYS A 206 -13.71 3.39 2.36
C LYS A 206 -13.38 4.44 3.38
N TYR A 207 -13.34 5.69 2.93
CA TYR A 207 -13.09 6.85 3.75
C TYR A 207 -14.28 7.79 3.79
N ALA A 208 -14.71 8.12 5.00
CA ALA A 208 -15.69 9.15 5.28
C ALA A 208 -15.03 10.32 6.00
N LYS A 209 -15.43 11.56 5.70
CA LYS A 209 -14.98 12.72 6.45
C LYS A 209 -15.47 12.65 7.89
N ARG A 210 -14.84 13.41 8.81
CA ARG A 210 -15.18 13.41 10.24
C ARG A 210 -16.61 13.85 10.55
N ASP A 211 -17.18 14.68 9.72
CA ASP A 211 -18.54 15.19 9.80
C ASP A 211 -19.59 14.36 9.05
N ALA A 212 -19.14 13.26 8.40
CA ALA A 212 -20.03 12.38 7.65
C ALA A 212 -21.15 11.80 8.54
N SER A 213 -22.35 11.75 7.98
CA SER A 213 -23.52 11.18 8.62
C SER A 213 -23.52 9.65 8.60
N GLU A 214 -24.32 9.03 9.43
CA GLU A 214 -24.50 7.56 9.42
C GLU A 214 -25.06 7.04 8.09
N VAL A 215 -25.87 7.87 7.39
CA VAL A 215 -26.41 7.55 6.07
C VAL A 215 -25.29 7.45 5.03
N GLU A 216 -24.36 8.40 5.05
CA GLU A 216 -23.18 8.37 4.16
C GLU A 216 -22.27 7.16 4.46
N ILE A 217 -22.04 6.85 5.73
CA ILE A 217 -21.27 5.67 6.14
C ILE A 217 -21.93 4.37 5.67
N ALA A 218 -23.26 4.27 5.81
CA ALA A 218 -24.02 3.13 5.31
C ALA A 218 -23.98 2.99 3.78
N ALA A 219 -23.99 4.11 3.06
CA ALA A 219 -23.84 4.12 1.60
C ALA A 219 -22.46 3.63 1.16
N LEU A 220 -21.38 4.09 1.81
CA LEU A 220 -20.00 3.63 1.56
C LEU A 220 -19.84 2.13 1.84
N LYS A 221 -20.43 1.64 2.94
CA LYS A 221 -20.44 0.19 3.25
C LYS A 221 -21.09 -0.61 2.12
N LYS A 222 -22.26 -0.16 1.63
CA LYS A 222 -22.98 -0.83 0.55
C LYS A 222 -22.16 -0.84 -0.74
N GLU A 223 -21.57 0.28 -1.10
CA GLU A 223 -20.68 0.40 -2.26
C GLU A 223 -19.50 -0.59 -2.16
N ALA A 224 -18.82 -0.63 -1.01
CA ALA A 224 -17.73 -1.56 -0.74
C ALA A 224 -18.15 -3.02 -0.93
N ALA A 225 -19.31 -3.40 -0.39
CA ALA A 225 -19.83 -4.76 -0.53
C ALA A 225 -20.09 -5.14 -2.00
N GLU A 226 -20.64 -4.22 -2.80
CA GLU A 226 -20.88 -4.45 -4.24
C GLU A 226 -19.56 -4.60 -5.01
N GLN A 227 -18.52 -3.83 -4.66
CA GLN A 227 -17.19 -3.94 -5.26
C GLN A 227 -16.54 -5.28 -4.93
N LEU A 228 -16.57 -5.69 -3.66
CA LEU A 228 -16.00 -6.96 -3.20
C LEU A 228 -16.59 -8.17 -3.91
N VAL A 229 -17.92 -8.22 -4.08
CA VAL A 229 -18.59 -9.32 -4.79
C VAL A 229 -18.15 -9.42 -6.25
N ARG A 230 -18.01 -8.28 -6.93
CA ARG A 230 -17.52 -8.24 -8.31
C ARG A 230 -16.10 -8.76 -8.45
N TYR A 231 -15.22 -8.37 -7.53
CA TYR A 231 -13.82 -8.74 -7.56
C TYR A 231 -13.59 -10.21 -7.14
N ALA A 232 -14.39 -10.73 -6.23
CA ALA A 232 -14.33 -12.13 -5.83
C ALA A 232 -14.57 -13.12 -6.98
N ALA A 233 -15.23 -12.67 -8.05
CA ALA A 233 -15.47 -13.45 -9.28
C ALA A 233 -14.33 -13.30 -10.32
N ASP A 234 -13.24 -12.57 -10.02
CA ASP A 234 -12.10 -12.43 -10.93
C ASP A 234 -11.34 -13.74 -11.07
N GLU A 235 -11.06 -14.13 -12.33
CA GLU A 235 -10.39 -15.41 -12.63
C GLU A 235 -8.97 -15.49 -12.04
N LYS A 236 -8.26 -14.36 -11.97
CA LYS A 236 -6.93 -14.31 -11.35
C LYS A 236 -7.01 -14.62 -9.86
N VAL A 237 -8.00 -14.03 -9.16
CA VAL A 237 -8.24 -14.30 -7.73
C VAL A 237 -8.58 -15.77 -7.51
N LEU A 238 -9.55 -16.29 -8.27
CA LEU A 238 -9.99 -17.68 -8.14
C LEU A 238 -8.87 -18.69 -8.37
N ARG A 239 -7.98 -18.41 -9.33
CA ARG A 239 -6.80 -19.24 -9.61
C ARG A 239 -5.72 -19.12 -8.53
N THR A 240 -5.42 -17.89 -8.08
CA THR A 240 -4.26 -17.63 -7.21
C THR A 240 -4.54 -17.83 -5.73
N LYS A 241 -5.81 -17.82 -5.30
CA LYS A 241 -6.17 -18.18 -3.93
C LYS A 241 -5.85 -19.64 -3.59
N GLY A 242 -5.68 -20.50 -4.58
CA GLY A 242 -5.43 -21.94 -4.37
C GLY A 242 -6.56 -22.59 -3.55
N GLY A 243 -6.15 -23.44 -2.61
CA GLY A 243 -7.09 -24.12 -1.69
C GLY A 243 -7.57 -23.28 -0.51
N THR A 244 -7.14 -22.02 -0.39
CA THR A 244 -7.51 -21.19 0.75
C THR A 244 -8.98 -20.75 0.72
N LYS A 245 -9.53 -20.48 1.90
CA LYS A 245 -10.83 -19.84 2.04
C LYS A 245 -10.70 -18.35 1.76
N LEU A 246 -11.37 -17.87 0.71
CA LEU A 246 -11.43 -16.46 0.39
C LEU A 246 -12.44 -15.77 1.29
N GLU A 247 -12.01 -14.70 1.95
CA GLU A 247 -12.84 -13.85 2.79
C GLU A 247 -12.87 -12.42 2.19
N LEU A 248 -14.05 -11.80 2.22
CA LEU A 248 -14.30 -10.46 1.68
C LEU A 248 -14.50 -9.50 2.84
N ILE A 249 -13.62 -8.49 2.95
CA ILE A 249 -13.58 -7.60 4.11
C ILE A 249 -13.86 -6.18 3.70
N THR A 250 -14.84 -5.55 4.36
CA THR A 250 -15.13 -4.12 4.26
C THR A 250 -14.57 -3.38 5.47
N LEU A 251 -13.80 -2.34 5.24
CA LEU A 251 -13.30 -1.40 6.24
C LEU A 251 -13.79 0.01 5.90
N VAL A 252 -14.51 0.65 6.81
CA VAL A 252 -14.88 2.07 6.63
C VAL A 252 -14.26 2.88 7.75
N PHE A 253 -13.46 3.86 7.35
CA PHE A 253 -12.84 4.82 8.25
C PHE A 253 -13.60 6.15 8.21
N LYS A 254 -13.88 6.71 9.37
CA LYS A 254 -14.37 8.08 9.53
C LYS A 254 -13.24 8.95 10.08
N GLY A 255 -12.62 9.72 9.21
CA GLY A 255 -11.31 10.29 9.51
C GLY A 255 -10.28 9.18 9.74
N TRP A 256 -9.74 9.07 10.95
CA TRP A 256 -8.80 8.00 11.35
C TRP A 256 -9.45 6.86 12.14
N GLU A 257 -10.75 6.93 12.46
CA GLU A 257 -11.47 5.94 13.26
C GLU A 257 -12.04 4.84 12.37
N LEU A 258 -11.79 3.58 12.69
CA LEU A 258 -12.39 2.43 12.02
C LEU A 258 -13.81 2.22 12.56
N VAL A 259 -14.80 2.73 11.85
CA VAL A 259 -16.22 2.67 12.27
C VAL A 259 -16.93 1.40 11.78
N ILE A 260 -16.48 0.81 10.67
CA ILE A 260 -16.99 -0.47 10.18
C ILE A 260 -15.81 -1.39 9.86
N ALA A 261 -15.85 -2.62 10.39
CA ALA A 261 -15.02 -3.74 10.02
C ALA A 261 -15.92 -4.96 9.93
N GLU A 262 -16.26 -5.38 8.72
CA GLU A 262 -17.21 -6.47 8.51
C GLU A 262 -16.73 -7.42 7.42
N LYS A 263 -17.15 -8.67 7.55
CA LYS A 263 -16.99 -9.71 6.54
C LYS A 263 -18.32 -9.96 5.85
N LEU A 264 -18.30 -10.07 4.52
CA LEU A 264 -19.43 -10.49 3.68
C LEU A 264 -19.61 -12.00 3.69
#